data_a24a4bd69c25637a5311925836540fdf
#
_entry.id   a24a4bd69c25637a5311925836540fdf
#
_cell.length_a   1.000
_cell.length_b   1.000
_cell.length_c   1.000
_cell.angle_alpha   90.00
_cell.angle_beta   90.00
_cell.angle_gamma   90.00
#
_symmetry.space_group_name_H-M   'P 1'
#
loop_
_entity.id
_entity.type
_entity.pdbx_description
1 polymer ?
#
loop_
_entity_poly.entity_id
_entity_poly.type
_entity_poly.pdbx_seq_one_letter_code
_entity_poly.pdbx_strand_id
1 'polypeptide(L)'
;MQLGQEDRTKVILSLSGAGRVTEYRLGLRLTYAVIGKEGHSWAAAESIELTRDMTYDDSQLLAKGAEEQLLYRDMEDNAALRIMRRLQSLKPGNGTS
;
A
#
# COMPACT_ATOMS: atom_id res chain seq x y z
N MET A 1 7.33 10.11 13.80
CA MET A 1 6.41 9.34 12.95
C MET A 1 6.29 7.91 13.42
N GLN A 2 5.14 7.36 13.27
CA GLN A 2 4.90 6.01 13.70
C GLN A 2 4.02 5.32 12.69
N LEU A 3 4.44 4.17 12.20
CA LEU A 3 3.61 3.36 11.33
C LEU A 3 2.63 2.60 12.19
N GLY A 4 1.37 2.75 11.89
CA GLY A 4 0.35 2.08 12.65
C GLY A 4 0.09 0.68 12.16
N GLN A 5 -0.50 0.55 10.99
CA GLN A 5 -1.01 -0.73 10.57
C GLN A 5 -0.93 -0.90 9.06
N GLU A 6 -0.55 -2.09 8.65
CA GLU A 6 -0.53 -2.46 7.24
C GLU A 6 -1.58 -3.54 7.01
N ASP A 7 -2.47 -3.30 6.06
CA ASP A 7 -3.48 -4.28 5.67
C ASP A 7 -3.31 -4.62 4.20
N ARG A 8 -3.32 -5.89 3.90
CA ARG A 8 -3.27 -6.36 2.53
C ARG A 8 -4.58 -7.01 2.18
N THR A 9 -5.06 -6.76 0.97
CA THR A 9 -6.29 -7.37 0.49
C THR A 9 -6.03 -8.00 -0.87
N LYS A 10 -6.87 -8.97 -1.19
CA LYS A 10 -6.80 -9.65 -2.47
C LYS A 10 -8.23 -10.03 -2.83
N VAL A 11 -8.77 -9.42 -3.87
CA VAL A 11 -10.15 -9.66 -4.27
C VAL A 11 -10.19 -10.17 -5.69
N ILE A 12 -11.17 -11.00 -5.95
CA ILE A 12 -11.39 -11.55 -7.29
C ILE A 12 -12.11 -10.52 -8.12
N LEU A 13 -11.53 -10.16 -9.27
CA LEU A 13 -12.12 -9.21 -10.18
C LEU A 13 -12.93 -9.91 -11.27
N SER A 14 -12.45 -11.04 -11.78
CA SER A 14 -13.16 -11.69 -12.83
C SER A 14 -12.94 -13.19 -12.82
N LEU A 15 -13.91 -13.89 -13.37
CA LEU A 15 -13.91 -15.33 -13.49
C LEU A 15 -14.12 -15.71 -14.95
N SER A 16 -13.56 -16.84 -15.35
CA SER A 16 -13.84 -17.39 -16.67
C SER A 16 -15.22 -18.04 -16.69
N GLY A 17 -15.65 -18.42 -17.87
CA GLY A 17 -16.90 -19.16 -18.01
C GLY A 17 -16.93 -20.48 -17.28
N ALA A 18 -15.76 -21.05 -16.97
CA ALA A 18 -15.64 -22.28 -16.19
C ALA A 18 -15.56 -22.02 -14.69
N GLY A 19 -15.68 -20.77 -14.25
CA GLY A 19 -15.65 -20.42 -12.84
C GLY A 19 -14.25 -20.30 -12.26
N ARG A 20 -13.22 -20.20 -13.10
CA ARG A 20 -11.85 -20.05 -12.63
C ARG A 20 -11.47 -18.57 -12.57
N VAL A 21 -10.70 -18.21 -11.57
CA VAL A 21 -10.25 -16.84 -11.43
C VAL A 21 -9.33 -16.48 -12.59
N THR A 22 -9.57 -15.33 -13.20
CA THR A 22 -8.73 -14.80 -14.27
C THR A 22 -8.07 -13.48 -13.89
N GLU A 23 -8.58 -12.78 -12.90
CA GLU A 23 -7.98 -11.55 -12.44
C GLU A 23 -8.19 -11.35 -10.95
N TYR A 24 -7.16 -10.84 -10.29
CA TYR A 24 -7.23 -10.40 -8.89
C TYR A 24 -6.89 -8.93 -8.80
N ARG A 25 -7.43 -8.28 -7.77
CA ARG A 25 -6.97 -6.96 -7.36
C ARG A 25 -6.29 -7.09 -6.03
N LEU A 26 -5.03 -6.66 -5.96
CA LEU A 26 -4.25 -6.64 -4.75
C LEU A 26 -4.35 -5.24 -4.17
N GLY A 27 -4.55 -5.16 -2.87
CA GLY A 27 -4.64 -3.87 -2.19
C GLY A 27 -3.66 -3.81 -1.04
N LEU A 28 -3.13 -2.63 -0.81
CA LEU A 28 -2.28 -2.35 0.32
C LEU A 28 -2.76 -1.06 0.96
N ARG A 29 -3.05 -1.12 2.25
CA ARG A 29 -3.44 0.05 3.02
C ARG A 29 -2.47 0.20 4.17
N LEU A 30 -1.84 1.37 4.26
CA LEU A 30 -0.99 1.72 5.38
C LEU A 30 -1.64 2.85 6.14
N THR A 31 -1.83 2.64 7.44
CA THR A 31 -2.35 3.67 8.32
C THR A 31 -1.21 4.11 9.23
N TYR A 32 -1.00 5.39 9.34
CA TYR A 32 0.09 5.92 10.13
C TYR A 32 -0.34 7.20 10.83
N ALA A 33 0.38 7.55 11.89
CA ALA A 33 0.17 8.79 12.60
C ALA A 33 1.48 9.54 12.67
N VAL A 34 1.40 10.86 12.58
CA VAL A 34 2.56 11.72 12.70
C VAL A 34 2.47 12.39 14.05
N ILE A 35 3.49 12.18 14.88
CA ILE A 35 3.54 12.77 16.21
C ILE A 35 4.69 13.77 16.21
N GLY A 36 4.36 15.00 16.54
CA GLY A 36 5.35 16.04 16.61
C GLY A 36 6.15 15.97 17.90
N LYS A 37 7.05 16.91 18.05
CA LYS A 37 7.82 17.01 19.27
C LYS A 37 6.90 17.28 20.45
N GLU A 38 7.31 16.85 21.59
CA GLU A 38 6.56 17.06 22.83
C GLU A 38 5.23 16.32 22.86
N GLY A 39 5.12 15.31 22.03
CA GLY A 39 3.93 14.49 22.04
C GLY A 39 2.73 15.07 21.29
N HIS A 40 2.89 16.21 20.67
CA HIS A 40 1.80 16.80 19.89
C HIS A 40 1.66 16.10 18.55
N SER A 41 0.44 15.89 18.15
CA SER A 41 0.16 15.32 16.85
C SER A 41 0.12 16.43 15.82
N TRP A 42 0.95 16.34 14.80
CA TRP A 42 0.97 17.33 13.73
C TRP A 42 -0.18 17.13 12.77
N ALA A 43 -0.62 15.91 12.65
CA ALA A 43 -1.72 15.57 11.77
C ALA A 43 -2.42 14.39 12.37
N ALA A 44 -3.69 14.27 12.06
CA ALA A 44 -4.44 13.08 12.45
C ALA A 44 -3.87 11.86 11.74
N ALA A 45 -4.26 10.70 12.20
CA ALA A 45 -3.87 9.48 11.51
C ALA A 45 -4.31 9.54 10.06
N GLU A 46 -3.43 9.13 9.17
CA GLU A 46 -3.69 9.14 7.73
C GLU A 46 -3.51 7.75 7.18
N SER A 47 -4.13 7.48 6.06
CA SER A 47 -3.94 6.21 5.40
C SER A 47 -3.62 6.42 3.93
N ILE A 48 -2.85 5.48 3.39
CA ILE A 48 -2.52 5.43 1.97
C ILE A 48 -3.00 4.10 1.46
N GLU A 49 -3.73 4.14 0.36
CA GLU A 49 -4.20 2.92 -0.28
C GLU A 49 -3.65 2.84 -1.69
N LEU A 50 -3.15 1.67 -2.02
CA LEU A 50 -2.63 1.38 -3.35
C LEU A 50 -3.25 0.09 -3.83
N THR A 51 -3.50 0.00 -5.12
CA THR A 51 -4.01 -1.23 -5.71
C THR A 51 -3.23 -1.57 -6.96
N ARG A 52 -3.17 -2.87 -7.26
CA ARG A 52 -2.59 -3.38 -8.49
C ARG A 52 -3.44 -4.55 -8.95
N ASP A 53 -3.76 -4.56 -10.22
CA ASP A 53 -4.50 -5.67 -10.79
C ASP A 53 -3.50 -6.65 -11.40
N MET A 54 -3.78 -7.94 -11.25
CA MET A 54 -2.95 -8.95 -11.88
C MET A 54 -3.82 -10.02 -12.52
N THR A 55 -3.37 -10.48 -13.67
CA THR A 55 -4.01 -11.61 -14.31
C THR A 55 -3.60 -12.88 -13.60
N TYR A 56 -4.43 -13.90 -13.68
CA TYR A 56 -4.15 -15.15 -13.01
C TYR A 56 -4.39 -16.32 -13.97
N ASP A 57 -3.52 -17.32 -13.85
CA ASP A 57 -3.61 -18.53 -14.65
C ASP A 57 -3.06 -19.67 -13.80
N ASP A 58 -3.92 -20.65 -13.54
CA ASP A 58 -3.55 -21.78 -12.69
C ASP A 58 -2.31 -22.53 -13.21
N SER A 59 -2.09 -22.52 -14.52
CA SER A 59 -0.95 -23.23 -15.09
C SER A 59 0.38 -22.57 -14.74
N GLN A 60 0.33 -21.34 -14.18
CA GLN A 60 1.54 -20.60 -13.83
C GLN A 60 1.57 -20.25 -12.36
N LEU A 61 1.12 -21.16 -11.54
CA LEU A 61 0.92 -20.89 -10.12
C LEU A 61 2.15 -20.32 -9.43
N LEU A 62 3.32 -20.92 -9.65
CA LEU A 62 4.54 -20.45 -8.99
C LEU A 62 4.97 -19.07 -9.49
N ALA A 63 4.90 -18.87 -10.80
CA ALA A 63 5.25 -17.57 -11.38
C ALA A 63 4.29 -16.48 -10.91
N LYS A 64 3.01 -16.79 -10.82
CA LYS A 64 2.03 -15.82 -10.36
C LYS A 64 2.18 -15.50 -8.88
N GLY A 65 2.57 -16.49 -8.07
CA GLY A 65 2.88 -16.23 -6.67
C GLY A 65 4.05 -15.28 -6.50
N ALA A 66 5.09 -15.45 -7.31
CA ALA A 66 6.23 -14.54 -7.28
C ALA A 66 5.84 -13.14 -7.76
N GLU A 67 5.02 -13.07 -8.81
CA GLU A 67 4.53 -11.78 -9.30
C GLU A 67 3.72 -11.04 -8.23
N GLU A 68 2.86 -11.77 -7.52
CA GLU A 68 2.06 -11.17 -6.47
C GLU A 68 2.94 -10.53 -5.40
N GLN A 69 3.99 -11.24 -4.98
CA GLN A 69 4.90 -10.70 -3.98
C GLN A 69 5.63 -9.46 -4.46
N LEU A 70 6.04 -9.47 -5.72
CA LEU A 70 6.68 -8.30 -6.30
C LEU A 70 5.74 -7.11 -6.37
N LEU A 71 4.48 -7.35 -6.67
CA LEU A 71 3.49 -6.27 -6.71
C LEU A 71 3.25 -5.68 -5.32
N TYR A 72 3.19 -6.52 -4.28
CA TYR A 72 3.06 -5.99 -2.92
C TYR A 72 4.29 -5.20 -2.51
N ARG A 73 5.47 -5.68 -2.87
CA ARG A 73 6.70 -4.95 -2.56
C ARG A 73 6.72 -3.60 -3.27
N ASP A 74 6.29 -3.56 -4.53
CA ASP A 74 6.21 -2.32 -5.27
C ASP A 74 5.25 -1.34 -4.61
N MET A 75 4.11 -1.82 -4.16
CA MET A 75 3.16 -0.97 -3.45
C MET A 75 3.74 -0.46 -2.14
N GLU A 76 4.47 -1.31 -1.41
CA GLU A 76 5.10 -0.89 -0.16
C GLU A 76 6.13 0.19 -0.42
N ASP A 77 6.95 0.04 -1.46
CA ASP A 77 7.95 1.05 -1.80
C ASP A 77 7.29 2.37 -2.19
N ASN A 78 6.22 2.30 -2.97
CA ASN A 78 5.48 3.51 -3.35
C ASN A 78 4.84 4.18 -2.15
N ALA A 79 4.27 3.39 -1.24
CA ALA A 79 3.68 3.93 -0.03
C ALA A 79 4.72 4.63 0.82
N ALA A 80 5.89 4.01 0.96
CA ALA A 80 6.98 4.61 1.74
C ALA A 80 7.39 5.96 1.17
N LEU A 81 7.50 6.05 -0.16
CA LEU A 81 7.83 7.33 -0.80
C LEU A 81 6.78 8.38 -0.54
N ARG A 82 5.51 8.00 -0.61
CA ARG A 82 4.42 8.94 -0.35
C ARG A 82 4.43 9.43 1.08
N ILE A 83 4.70 8.53 2.02
CA ILE A 83 4.80 8.91 3.43
C ILE A 83 5.95 9.88 3.64
N MET A 84 7.10 9.60 3.04
CA MET A 84 8.25 10.49 3.18
C MET A 84 7.95 11.87 2.63
N ARG A 85 7.29 11.95 1.47
CA ARG A 85 6.91 13.24 0.90
C ARG A 85 5.94 13.96 1.80
N ARG A 86 4.99 13.24 2.37
CA ARG A 86 4.01 13.83 3.28
C ARG A 86 4.68 14.39 4.50
N LEU A 87 5.63 13.65 5.07
CA LEU A 87 6.36 14.10 6.24
C LEU A 87 7.17 15.36 5.95
N GLN A 88 7.78 15.42 4.78
CA GLN A 88 8.54 16.61 4.40
C GLN A 88 7.65 17.83 4.29
N SER A 89 6.43 17.66 3.81
CA SER A 89 5.51 18.78 3.68
C SER A 89 4.97 19.24 5.02
N LEU A 90 5.01 18.38 6.04
CA LEU A 90 4.52 18.70 7.38
C LEU A 90 5.60 19.23 8.29
N LYS A 91 6.85 19.23 7.84
CA LYS A 91 7.97 19.57 8.71
C LYS A 91 7.93 21.03 9.09
N PRO A 92 7.70 21.34 10.37
CA PRO A 92 7.63 22.74 10.79
C PRO A 92 9.00 23.39 10.79
N GLY A 93 9.02 24.67 10.60
CA GLY A 93 10.26 25.42 10.59
C GLY A 93 11.12 25.11 9.41
N ASN A 94 10.60 24.43 8.54
CA ASN A 94 11.31 24.09 7.38
C ASN A 94 11.34 25.22 6.45
N GLY A 95 11.65 25.49 6.90
CA GLY A 95 11.53 26.40 6.57
C GLY A 95 10.80 27.18 6.66
N THR A 96 10.48 26.93 6.86
CA THR A 96 10.16 27.39 6.94
C THR A 96 10.38 27.79 7.19
N SER A 97 10.45 27.57 7.13
CA SER A 97 10.84 27.69 7.47
C SER A 97 11.24 27.59 7.60
#